data_b6a47971568f6218a37e60c65b1d9ffd
#
_entry.id   b6a47971568f6218a37e60c65b1d9ffd
#
_cell.length_a   1.000
_cell.length_b   1.000
_cell.length_c   1.000
_cell.angle_alpha   90.00
_cell.angle_beta   90.00
_cell.angle_gamma   90.00
#
_symmetry.space_group_name_H-M   'P 1'
#
loop_
_entity.id
_entity.type
_entity.pdbx_description
1 polymer ?
#
loop_
_entity_poly.entity_id
_entity_poly.type
_entity_poly.pdbx_seq_one_letter_code
_entity_poly.pdbx_strand_id
1 'polypeptide(L)'
;MFKEFEKGNYMTKKKRRLLATKKAEKKLYKETWSLDAVITDYLLTHLVAYKKYAGEVVDLTYHKFNYQGKEYTQLELIDMMIDLCRKMQVTKWTDEWKNFEEYQKCYPQLFEILTLVFPAMWW
;
A
#
# COMPACT_ATOMS: atom_id res chain seq x y z
N MET A 1 24.46 -6.24 -29.17
CA MET A 1 24.16 -6.82 -28.86
C MET A 1 24.65 -7.57 -28.29
N PHE A 2 24.66 -8.08 -27.85
CA PHE A 2 25.15 -8.82 -27.38
C PHE A 2 25.35 -9.79 -27.88
N LYS A 3 26.03 -10.37 -28.31
CA LYS A 3 26.17 -11.31 -28.72
C LYS A 3 26.80 -11.95 -28.09
N GLU A 4 26.81 -11.84 -27.70
CA GLU A 4 27.24 -12.23 -27.21
C GLU A 4 27.32 -12.98 -26.76
N PHE A 5 27.48 -13.32 -26.64
CA PHE A 5 27.50 -13.93 -26.12
C PHE A 5 27.57 -14.87 -26.22
N GLU A 6 27.78 -15.00 -26.85
CA GLU A 6 27.83 -15.91 -27.00
C GLU A 6 28.47 -16.86 -26.41
N LYS A 7 28.89 -17.14 -26.04
CA LYS A 7 29.43 -18.03 -25.44
C LYS A 7 28.53 -18.53 -24.52
N GLY A 8 28.10 -19.64 -24.13
CA GLY A 8 27.02 -20.28 -23.48
C GLY A 8 26.56 -19.68 -22.18
N ASN A 9 27.43 -19.01 -21.48
CA ASN A 9 27.09 -18.43 -20.19
C ASN A 9 26.40 -17.08 -20.26
N TYR A 10 26.33 -16.53 -21.46
CA TYR A 10 25.74 -15.21 -21.63
C TYR A 10 24.38 -15.34 -22.25
N MET A 11 23.42 -14.66 -21.64
CA MET A 11 22.09 -14.58 -22.21
C MET A 11 22.01 -13.40 -23.16
N THR A 12 21.27 -13.58 -24.25
CA THR A 12 20.98 -12.48 -25.16
C THR A 12 20.11 -11.44 -24.41
N LYS A 13 20.10 -10.25 -24.96
CA LYS A 13 19.27 -9.19 -24.41
C LYS A 13 17.79 -9.61 -24.41
N LYS A 14 17.37 -10.25 -25.50
CA LYS A 14 15.99 -10.72 -25.62
C LYS A 14 15.67 -11.76 -24.54
N LYS A 15 16.56 -12.70 -24.31
CA LYS A 15 16.37 -13.74 -23.32
C LYS A 15 16.27 -13.16 -21.91
N ARG A 16 17.11 -12.18 -21.60
CA ARG A 16 17.08 -11.55 -20.29
C ARG A 16 15.79 -10.80 -20.07
N ARG A 17 15.26 -10.14 -21.10
CA ARG A 17 13.96 -9.47 -20.99
C ARG A 17 12.85 -10.48 -20.75
N LEU A 18 12.89 -11.61 -21.45
CA LEU A 18 11.87 -12.63 -21.28
C LEU A 18 11.89 -13.19 -19.86
N LEU A 19 13.06 -13.48 -19.33
CA LEU A 19 13.18 -13.97 -17.97
C LEU A 19 12.72 -12.95 -16.95
N ALA A 20 13.06 -11.67 -17.15
CA ALA A 20 12.61 -10.61 -16.27
C ALA A 20 11.08 -10.48 -16.28
N THR A 21 10.49 -10.61 -17.47
CA THR A 21 9.03 -10.55 -17.61
C THR A 21 8.37 -11.72 -16.89
N LYS A 22 8.89 -12.92 -17.06
CA LYS A 22 8.35 -14.09 -16.38
C LYS A 22 8.48 -13.98 -14.87
N LYS A 23 9.59 -13.43 -14.39
CA LYS A 23 9.81 -13.22 -12.98
C LYS A 23 8.79 -12.23 -12.41
N ALA A 24 8.55 -11.14 -13.14
CA ALA A 24 7.58 -10.15 -12.74
C ALA A 24 6.17 -10.73 -12.72
N GLU A 25 5.82 -11.54 -13.72
CA GLU A 25 4.52 -12.19 -13.78
C GLU A 25 4.33 -13.16 -12.61
N LYS A 26 5.37 -13.91 -12.27
CA LYS A 26 5.31 -14.85 -11.16
C LYS A 26 5.10 -14.13 -9.83
N LYS A 27 5.81 -13.02 -9.64
CA LYS A 27 5.65 -12.21 -8.46
C LYS A 27 4.23 -11.66 -8.36
N LEU A 28 3.74 -11.14 -9.47
CA LEU A 28 2.39 -10.59 -9.53
C LEU A 28 1.36 -11.66 -9.23
N TYR A 29 1.51 -12.84 -9.80
CA TYR A 29 0.63 -13.96 -9.55
C TYR A 29 0.56 -14.30 -8.06
N LYS A 30 1.72 -14.36 -7.41
CA LYS A 30 1.76 -14.67 -5.98
C LYS A 30 1.07 -13.60 -5.14
N GLU A 31 1.20 -12.35 -5.56
CA GLU A 31 0.60 -11.24 -4.82
C GLU A 31 -0.92 -11.30 -4.86
N THR A 32 -1.51 -11.98 -5.84
CA THR A 32 -2.97 -12.09 -5.87
C THR A 32 -3.52 -13.11 -4.88
N TRP A 33 -2.67 -13.94 -4.27
CA TRP A 33 -3.12 -14.96 -3.34
C TRP A 33 -3.75 -14.39 -2.07
N SER A 34 -3.26 -13.26 -1.61
CA SER A 34 -3.83 -12.55 -0.46
C SER A 34 -3.78 -11.08 -0.79
N LEU A 35 -4.54 -10.70 -1.79
CA LEU A 35 -4.48 -9.35 -2.33
C LEU A 35 -4.82 -8.29 -1.28
N ASP A 36 -5.78 -8.60 -0.41
CA ASP A 36 -6.15 -7.68 0.66
C ASP A 36 -4.98 -7.39 1.59
N ALA A 37 -4.18 -8.40 1.91
CA ALA A 37 -2.98 -8.21 2.73
C ALA A 37 -1.92 -7.40 1.99
N VAL A 38 -1.75 -7.67 0.70
CA VAL A 38 -0.79 -6.95 -0.12
C VAL A 38 -1.16 -5.46 -0.20
N ILE A 39 -2.44 -5.18 -0.43
CA ILE A 39 -2.92 -3.79 -0.49
C ILE A 39 -2.74 -3.10 0.85
N THR A 40 -3.07 -3.79 1.95
CA THR A 40 -2.91 -3.22 3.29
C THR A 40 -1.44 -2.91 3.59
N ASP A 41 -0.55 -3.82 3.26
CA ASP A 41 0.89 -3.62 3.47
C ASP A 41 1.41 -2.47 2.62
N TYR A 42 0.97 -2.40 1.37
CA TYR A 42 1.35 -1.32 0.47
C TYR A 42 0.89 0.03 1.02
N LEU A 43 -0.38 0.10 1.43
CA LEU A 43 -0.92 1.34 1.98
C LEU A 43 -0.17 1.75 3.23
N LEU A 44 0.06 0.82 4.16
CA LEU A 44 0.74 1.15 5.39
C LEU A 44 2.13 1.71 5.13
N THR A 45 2.91 1.00 4.31
CA THR A 45 4.26 1.43 3.99
C THR A 45 4.28 2.81 3.35
N HIS A 46 3.38 3.04 2.41
CA HIS A 46 3.36 4.29 1.67
C HIS A 46 2.74 5.44 2.46
N LEU A 47 1.78 5.16 3.33
CA LEU A 47 1.24 6.20 4.19
C LEU A 47 2.27 6.68 5.21
N VAL A 48 3.05 5.76 5.78
CA VAL A 48 4.11 6.14 6.70
C VAL A 48 5.17 6.98 5.98
N ALA A 49 5.56 6.55 4.78
CA ALA A 49 6.52 7.29 3.98
C ALA A 49 5.98 8.66 3.56
N TYR A 50 4.72 8.71 3.14
CA TYR A 50 4.09 9.96 2.75
C TYR A 50 4.05 10.95 3.91
N LYS A 51 3.66 10.46 5.09
CA LYS A 51 3.62 11.31 6.29
C LYS A 51 4.99 11.93 6.54
N LYS A 52 6.04 11.13 6.40
CA LYS A 52 7.39 11.61 6.65
C LYS A 52 7.86 12.60 5.58
N TYR A 53 7.78 12.19 4.33
CA TYR A 53 8.41 12.98 3.25
C TYR A 53 7.56 14.18 2.84
N ALA A 54 6.26 14.00 2.69
CA ALA A 54 5.39 15.12 2.36
C ALA A 54 5.32 16.11 3.51
N GLY A 55 5.34 15.61 4.75
CA GLY A 55 5.30 16.46 5.93
C GLY A 55 6.51 17.37 6.07
N GLU A 56 7.61 17.03 5.41
CA GLU A 56 8.79 17.90 5.41
C GLU A 56 8.67 19.05 4.42
N VAL A 57 7.74 18.96 3.48
CA VAL A 57 7.60 19.93 2.39
C VAL A 57 6.32 20.75 2.51
N VAL A 58 5.24 20.13 2.93
CA VAL A 58 3.94 20.79 3.03
C VAL A 58 3.37 20.62 4.44
N ASP A 59 2.44 21.51 4.78
CA ASP A 59 1.79 21.47 6.09
C ASP A 59 0.58 20.56 6.03
N LEU A 60 0.71 19.36 6.57
CA LEU A 60 -0.36 18.37 6.56
C LEU A 60 -1.49 18.72 7.52
N THR A 61 -1.35 19.77 8.30
CA THR A 61 -2.43 20.23 9.16
C THR A 61 -3.26 21.34 8.52
N TYR A 62 -2.89 21.77 7.32
CA TYR A 62 -3.57 22.89 6.67
C TYR A 62 -4.95 22.51 6.15
N HIS A 63 -5.05 21.41 5.44
CA HIS A 63 -6.34 20.96 4.90
C HIS A 63 -7.13 20.23 5.97
N LYS A 64 -8.43 20.53 6.01
CA LYS A 64 -9.33 19.92 6.97
C LYS A 64 -10.47 19.21 6.25
N PHE A 65 -10.92 18.13 6.84
CA PHE A 65 -11.92 17.27 6.24
C PHE A 65 -12.96 16.90 7.30
N ASN A 66 -14.19 16.77 6.85
CA ASN A 66 -15.27 16.35 7.75
C ASN A 66 -15.46 14.85 7.57
N TYR A 67 -15.29 14.11 8.65
CA TYR A 67 -15.48 12.67 8.65
C TYR A 67 -16.35 12.29 9.84
N GLN A 68 -17.50 11.70 9.53
CA GLN A 68 -18.47 11.28 10.55
C GLN A 68 -18.84 12.42 11.50
N GLY A 69 -19.08 13.59 10.92
CA GLY A 69 -19.56 14.75 11.67
C GLY A 69 -18.51 15.48 12.48
N LYS A 70 -17.24 15.09 12.35
CA LYS A 70 -16.16 15.75 13.07
C LYS A 70 -15.09 16.20 12.10
N GLU A 71 -14.47 17.32 12.39
CA GLU A 71 -13.43 17.88 11.54
C GLU A 71 -12.06 17.34 11.94
N TYR A 72 -11.29 16.89 10.93
CA TYR A 72 -9.94 16.37 11.13
C TYR A 72 -8.99 17.03 10.15
N THR A 73 -7.74 17.16 10.55
CA THR A 73 -6.70 17.58 9.61
C THR A 73 -6.29 16.38 8.75
N GLN A 74 -5.62 16.66 7.63
CA GLN A 74 -5.10 15.60 6.78
C GLN A 74 -4.15 14.70 7.57
N LEU A 75 -3.29 15.28 8.41
CA LEU A 75 -2.37 14.51 9.23
C LEU A 75 -3.10 13.55 10.16
N GLU A 76 -4.16 14.03 10.81
CA GLU A 76 -4.94 13.17 11.70
C GLU A 76 -5.58 12.01 10.95
N LEU A 77 -6.09 12.28 9.76
CA LEU A 77 -6.70 11.22 8.95
C LEU A 77 -5.67 10.23 8.45
N ILE A 78 -4.47 10.69 8.10
CA ILE A 78 -3.38 9.80 7.72
C ILE A 78 -3.01 8.89 8.90
N ASP A 79 -2.91 9.45 10.09
CA ASP A 79 -2.60 8.66 11.28
C ASP A 79 -3.69 7.63 11.56
N MET A 80 -4.95 8.00 11.36
CA MET A 80 -6.06 7.06 11.52
C MET A 80 -5.97 5.92 10.52
N MET A 81 -5.62 6.22 9.27
CA MET A 81 -5.45 5.18 8.26
C MET A 81 -4.30 4.24 8.61
N ILE A 82 -3.20 4.79 9.11
CA ILE A 82 -2.06 3.98 9.54
C ILE A 82 -2.47 3.03 10.65
N ASP A 83 -3.21 3.53 11.64
CA ASP A 83 -3.69 2.70 12.73
C ASP A 83 -4.62 1.61 12.24
N LEU A 84 -5.53 1.94 11.31
CA LEU A 84 -6.45 0.96 10.75
C LEU A 84 -5.69 -0.13 10.00
N CYS A 85 -4.67 0.24 9.22
CA CYS A 85 -3.84 -0.73 8.52
C CYS A 85 -3.16 -1.68 9.50
N ARG A 86 -2.61 -1.14 10.59
CA ARG A 86 -1.94 -1.97 11.58
C ARG A 86 -2.90 -2.92 12.27
N LYS A 87 -4.10 -2.46 12.59
CA LYS A 87 -5.13 -3.32 13.16
C LYS A 87 -5.51 -4.43 12.19
N MET A 88 -5.66 -4.09 10.93
CA MET A 88 -6.02 -5.09 9.92
C MET A 88 -4.94 -6.15 9.78
N GLN A 89 -3.68 -5.77 9.87
CA GLN A 89 -2.59 -6.73 9.80
C GLN A 89 -2.63 -7.71 10.97
N VAL A 90 -2.85 -7.20 12.17
CA VAL A 90 -2.90 -8.04 13.36
C VAL A 90 -4.08 -8.99 13.32
N THR A 91 -5.28 -8.49 13.03
CA THR A 91 -6.49 -9.31 13.04
C THR A 91 -6.48 -10.33 11.90
N LYS A 92 -5.83 -10.01 10.79
CA LYS A 92 -5.77 -10.92 9.65
C LYS A 92 -5.02 -12.21 9.98
N TRP A 93 -4.03 -12.14 10.85
CA TRP A 93 -3.17 -13.28 11.14
C TRP A 93 -3.64 -14.12 12.32
N THR A 94 -4.79 -13.84 12.87
CA THR A 94 -5.37 -14.63 13.95
C THR A 94 -6.61 -15.37 13.43
N ASP A 95 -6.91 -16.52 14.05
CA ASP A 95 -8.00 -17.38 13.58
C ASP A 95 -9.30 -17.19 14.34
N GLU A 96 -9.40 -16.18 15.18
CA GLU A 96 -10.58 -15.98 16.01
C GLU A 96 -11.62 -15.16 15.30
N TRP A 97 -12.88 -15.55 15.47
CA TRP A 97 -14.00 -14.88 14.84
C TRP A 97 -14.12 -13.41 15.20
N LYS A 98 -13.85 -13.05 16.45
CA LYS A 98 -13.94 -11.65 16.85
C LYS A 98 -12.90 -10.81 16.15
N ASN A 99 -11.75 -11.40 15.84
CA ASN A 99 -10.72 -10.70 15.10
C ASN A 99 -11.13 -10.49 13.65
N PHE A 100 -11.87 -11.42 13.09
CA PHE A 100 -12.42 -11.27 11.76
C PHE A 100 -13.46 -10.15 11.71
N GLU A 101 -14.31 -10.07 12.74
CA GLU A 101 -15.29 -9.00 12.84
C GLU A 101 -14.59 -7.64 12.97
N GLU A 102 -13.52 -7.58 13.74
CA GLU A 102 -12.74 -6.37 13.88
C GLU A 102 -12.14 -5.96 12.54
N TYR A 103 -11.61 -6.92 11.82
CA TYR A 103 -11.07 -6.68 10.48
C TYR A 103 -12.15 -6.09 9.57
N GLN A 104 -13.35 -6.65 9.61
CA GLN A 104 -14.46 -6.18 8.77
C GLN A 104 -14.94 -4.78 9.13
N LYS A 105 -14.68 -4.33 10.34
CA LYS A 105 -14.98 -2.95 10.74
C LYS A 105 -13.92 -1.98 10.25
N CYS A 106 -12.68 -2.44 10.19
CA CYS A 106 -11.56 -1.56 9.88
C CYS A 106 -11.48 -1.17 8.41
N TYR A 107 -11.66 -2.12 7.49
CA TYR A 107 -11.38 -1.80 6.10
C TYR A 107 -12.37 -0.81 5.48
N PRO A 108 -13.67 -0.83 5.82
CA PRO A 108 -14.54 0.21 5.27
C PRO A 108 -14.15 1.60 5.73
N GLN A 109 -13.75 1.76 6.98
CA GLN A 109 -13.30 3.05 7.50
C GLN A 109 -12.03 3.51 6.80
N LEU A 110 -11.09 2.57 6.59
CA LEU A 110 -9.85 2.89 5.89
C LEU A 110 -10.13 3.48 4.51
N PHE A 111 -10.98 2.84 3.74
CA PHE A 111 -11.26 3.29 2.38
C PHE A 111 -12.15 4.52 2.34
N GLU A 112 -13.02 4.72 3.31
CA GLU A 112 -13.78 5.96 3.43
C GLU A 112 -12.85 7.14 3.66
N ILE A 113 -11.91 6.99 4.58
CA ILE A 113 -10.96 8.05 4.88
C ILE A 113 -10.04 8.30 3.69
N LEU A 114 -9.58 7.22 3.06
CA LEU A 114 -8.72 7.34 1.88
C LEU A 114 -9.43 8.13 0.77
N THR A 115 -10.72 7.85 0.57
CA THR A 115 -11.51 8.57 -0.44
C THR A 115 -11.55 10.07 -0.15
N LEU A 116 -11.66 10.44 1.12
CA LEU A 116 -11.70 11.85 1.50
C LEU A 116 -10.39 12.56 1.22
N VAL A 117 -9.27 11.96 1.61
CA VAL A 117 -7.98 12.64 1.55
C VAL A 117 -7.26 12.46 0.23
N PHE A 118 -7.71 11.50 -0.58
CA PHE A 118 -7.02 11.12 -1.81
C PHE A 118 -6.70 12.31 -2.70
N PRO A 119 -7.65 13.23 -2.96
CA PRO A 119 -7.35 14.37 -3.84
C PRO A 119 -6.29 15.32 -3.30
N ALA A 120 -6.03 15.29 -2.00
CA ALA A 120 -5.04 16.16 -1.39
C ALA A 120 -3.68 15.48 -1.19
N MET A 121 -3.55 14.22 -1.57
CA MET A 121 -2.34 13.45 -1.33
C MET A 121 -1.35 13.59 -2.49
N TRP A 122 -0.89 14.81 -2.68
CA TRP A 122 0.15 15.08 -3.67
C TRP A 122 1.06 16.18 -3.14
N TRP A 123 2.31 16.25 -3.67
CA TRP A 123 3.24 17.28 -3.25
C TRP A 123 4.50 17.34 -4.13
#